data_6b8f51ef445ccf0637ecf47d7a45e8e7
#
_entry.id   6b8f51ef445ccf0637ecf47d7a45e8e7
#
_cell.length_a   1.000
_cell.length_b   1.000
_cell.length_c   1.000
_cell.angle_alpha   90.00
_cell.angle_beta   90.00
_cell.angle_gamma   90.00
#
_symmetry.space_group_name_H-M   'P 1'
#
loop_
_entity.id
_entity.type
_entity.pdbx_description
1 polymer ?
#
loop_
_entity_poly.entity_id
_entity_poly.type
_entity_poly.pdbx_seq_one_letter_code
_entity_poly.pdbx_strand_id
1 'polypeptide(L)'
;AANAVELQRALGPAVYSERLRHHFETFITEDDFRRIAAIGFNSVRIPVPWHVFGAQEDAIANIPAIDYVDRAIEWAEKYKLSVLLSLATVPGGQGDSNESPTTPESTADWHSSKNGRHVALTTLEKLAARYGSAASLLGIELLDSPVVSVRKNIFTMTDGIPAHYLR
;
A
#
# COMPACT_ATOMS: atom_id res chain seq x y z
N ALA A 1 -11.36 -16.48 6.12
CA ALA A 1 -10.05 -16.41 5.48
C ALA A 1 -9.18 -15.42 6.28
N ALA A 2 -7.96 -15.79 6.61
CA ALA A 2 -7.06 -14.93 7.37
C ALA A 2 -6.37 -13.89 6.47
N ASN A 3 -6.35 -14.14 5.16
CA ASN A 3 -5.73 -13.24 4.19
C ASN A 3 -6.38 -13.32 2.80
N ALA A 4 -5.97 -12.43 1.91
CA ALA A 4 -6.51 -12.32 0.55
C ALA A 4 -6.29 -13.58 -0.30
N VAL A 5 -5.14 -14.26 -0.12
CA VAL A 5 -4.82 -15.50 -0.85
C VAL A 5 -5.78 -16.62 -0.47
N GLU A 6 -6.04 -16.79 0.82
CA GLU A 6 -7.01 -17.78 1.30
C GLU A 6 -8.42 -17.45 0.83
N LEU A 7 -8.80 -16.18 0.84
CA LEU A 7 -10.10 -15.75 0.35
C LEU A 7 -10.24 -16.02 -1.16
N GLN A 8 -9.23 -15.73 -1.96
CA GLN A 8 -9.23 -16.05 -3.39
C GLN A 8 -9.32 -17.56 -3.64
N ARG A 9 -8.58 -18.36 -2.86
CA ARG A 9 -8.63 -19.82 -2.96
C ARG A 9 -10.02 -20.37 -2.61
N ALA A 10 -10.65 -19.81 -1.58
CA ALA A 10 -11.97 -20.23 -1.12
C ALA A 10 -13.10 -19.87 -2.10
N LEU A 11 -13.01 -18.69 -2.74
CA LEU A 11 -14.05 -18.19 -3.64
C LEU A 11 -13.84 -18.59 -5.10
N GLY A 12 -12.62 -18.94 -5.46
CA GLY A 12 -12.16 -19.05 -6.84
C GLY A 12 -11.87 -17.68 -7.49
N PRO A 13 -11.01 -17.64 -8.51
CA PRO A 13 -10.48 -16.37 -9.04
C PRO A 13 -11.55 -15.45 -9.65
N ALA A 14 -12.55 -16.01 -10.33
CA ALA A 14 -13.61 -15.21 -10.96
C ALA A 14 -14.49 -14.48 -9.93
N VAL A 15 -15.01 -15.23 -8.94
CA VAL A 15 -15.87 -14.66 -7.90
C VAL A 15 -15.09 -13.69 -7.01
N TYR A 16 -13.82 -14.01 -6.72
CA TYR A 16 -12.96 -13.11 -5.96
C TYR A 16 -12.74 -11.78 -6.70
N SER A 17 -12.41 -11.83 -7.99
CA SER A 17 -12.20 -10.64 -8.80
C SER A 17 -13.45 -9.76 -8.90
N GLU A 18 -14.62 -10.36 -9.08
CA GLU A 18 -15.89 -9.66 -9.11
C GLU A 18 -16.18 -8.95 -7.77
N ARG A 19 -16.03 -9.65 -6.65
CA ARG A 19 -16.24 -9.10 -5.31
C ARG A 19 -15.24 -7.99 -4.98
N LEU A 20 -13.97 -8.17 -5.35
CA LEU A 20 -12.95 -7.16 -5.11
C LEU A 20 -13.22 -5.88 -5.91
N ARG A 21 -13.62 -6.02 -7.18
CA ARG A 21 -14.02 -4.86 -8.00
C ARG A 21 -15.20 -4.14 -7.37
N HIS A 22 -16.25 -4.87 -7.00
CA HIS A 22 -17.41 -4.29 -6.33
C HIS A 22 -17.01 -3.57 -5.04
N HIS A 23 -16.11 -4.16 -4.23
CA HIS A 23 -15.58 -3.52 -3.03
C HIS A 23 -14.88 -2.21 -3.37
N PHE A 24 -13.97 -2.18 -4.33
CA PHE A 24 -13.27 -0.96 -4.73
C PHE A 24 -14.21 0.14 -5.27
N GLU A 25 -15.33 -0.26 -5.89
CA GLU A 25 -16.30 0.68 -6.44
C GLU A 25 -17.25 1.27 -5.39
N THR A 26 -17.45 0.57 -4.27
CA THR A 26 -18.52 0.93 -3.31
C THR A 26 -18.04 1.25 -1.91
N PHE A 27 -16.84 0.82 -1.51
CA PHE A 27 -16.36 0.96 -0.14
C PHE A 27 -15.93 2.39 0.18
N ILE A 28 -15.14 3.02 -0.70
CA ILE A 28 -14.79 4.44 -0.63
C ILE A 28 -15.25 5.11 -1.93
N THR A 29 -16.02 6.16 -1.80
CA THR A 29 -16.65 6.87 -2.91
C THR A 29 -16.37 8.37 -2.86
N GLU A 30 -16.73 9.09 -3.92
CA GLU A 30 -16.63 10.55 -3.95
C GLU A 30 -17.40 11.22 -2.80
N ASP A 31 -18.55 10.64 -2.40
CA ASP A 31 -19.36 11.17 -1.30
C ASP A 31 -18.63 11.13 0.04
N ASP A 32 -17.76 10.13 0.25
CA ASP A 32 -16.92 10.06 1.45
C ASP A 32 -15.92 11.21 1.50
N PHE A 33 -15.26 11.53 0.38
CA PHE A 33 -14.35 12.68 0.28
C PHE A 33 -15.09 14.00 0.52
N ARG A 34 -16.28 14.14 -0.06
CA ARG A 34 -17.13 15.31 0.17
C ARG A 34 -17.48 15.46 1.66
N ARG A 35 -17.85 14.36 2.32
CA ARG A 35 -18.20 14.36 3.76
C ARG A 35 -16.99 14.68 4.64
N ILE A 36 -15.83 14.08 4.36
CA ILE A 36 -14.57 14.34 5.08
C ILE A 36 -14.25 15.84 5.03
N ALA A 37 -14.30 16.45 3.86
CA ALA A 37 -14.08 17.88 3.72
C ALA A 37 -15.15 18.72 4.45
N ALA A 38 -16.42 18.32 4.36
CA ALA A 38 -17.55 19.04 4.98
C ALA A 38 -17.48 19.07 6.51
N ILE A 39 -16.91 18.06 7.16
CA ILE A 39 -16.71 18.04 8.62
C ILE A 39 -15.41 18.72 9.07
N GLY A 40 -14.65 19.30 8.14
CA GLY A 40 -13.51 20.16 8.44
C GLY A 40 -12.13 19.50 8.39
N PHE A 41 -12.02 18.25 7.94
CA PHE A 41 -10.71 17.66 7.65
C PHE A 41 -10.11 18.29 6.40
N ASN A 42 -8.80 18.41 6.38
CA ASN A 42 -8.03 18.99 5.28
C ASN A 42 -7.07 18.01 4.61
N SER A 43 -6.96 16.79 5.13
CA SER A 43 -6.08 15.76 4.58
C SER A 43 -6.63 14.37 4.80
N VAL A 44 -6.21 13.46 3.91
CA VAL A 44 -6.50 12.03 3.99
C VAL A 44 -5.20 11.23 3.79
N ARG A 45 -5.05 10.13 4.51
CA ARG A 45 -4.00 9.14 4.28
C ARG A 45 -4.60 7.96 3.52
N ILE A 46 -4.01 7.63 2.37
CA ILE A 46 -4.47 6.54 1.51
C ILE A 46 -3.41 5.44 1.53
N PRO A 47 -3.65 4.31 2.21
CA PRO A 47 -2.76 3.17 2.17
C PRO A 47 -2.87 2.45 0.82
N VAL A 48 -1.73 2.15 0.21
CA VAL A 48 -1.64 1.43 -1.06
C VAL A 48 -0.72 0.22 -0.91
N PRO A 49 -1.09 -0.95 -1.43
CA PRO A 49 -0.24 -2.11 -1.40
C PRO A 49 0.86 -2.03 -2.46
N TRP A 50 1.96 -2.79 -2.28
CA TRP A 50 3.05 -2.87 -3.26
C TRP A 50 2.58 -3.31 -4.65
N HIS A 51 1.51 -4.08 -4.74
CA HIS A 51 0.92 -4.57 -6.00
C HIS A 51 -0.17 -3.66 -6.57
N VAL A 52 -0.23 -2.40 -6.16
CA VAL A 52 -1.24 -1.43 -6.61
C VAL A 52 -1.30 -1.24 -8.13
N PHE A 53 -0.18 -1.42 -8.82
CA PHE A 53 -0.07 -1.35 -10.29
C PHE A 53 -0.41 -2.66 -11.01
N GLY A 54 -0.89 -3.66 -10.30
CA GLY A 54 -1.09 -5.02 -10.78
C GLY A 54 0.01 -5.94 -10.27
N ALA A 55 -0.34 -7.21 -10.14
CA ALA A 55 0.55 -8.20 -9.58
C ALA A 55 1.44 -8.83 -10.64
N GLN A 56 2.68 -9.14 -10.26
CA GLN A 56 3.50 -10.09 -10.99
C GLN A 56 3.01 -11.52 -10.74
N GLU A 57 3.07 -12.31 -11.75
CA GLU A 57 2.82 -13.74 -12.03
C GLU A 57 2.04 -14.65 -11.05
N ASP A 58 1.99 -14.42 -9.73
CA ASP A 58 1.35 -15.35 -8.78
C ASP A 58 0.16 -14.75 -8.01
N ALA A 59 -0.45 -13.72 -8.51
CA ALA A 59 -1.13 -12.83 -7.64
C ALA A 59 -2.64 -12.86 -7.67
N ILE A 60 -3.09 -12.80 -6.53
CA ILE A 60 -4.30 -12.14 -6.00
C ILE A 60 -4.89 -11.20 -7.03
N ALA A 61 -5.91 -11.65 -7.73
CA ALA A 61 -6.72 -10.96 -8.73
C ALA A 61 -6.02 -9.80 -9.47
N ASN A 62 -5.84 -9.96 -10.75
CA ASN A 62 -5.30 -8.99 -11.72
C ASN A 62 -6.18 -7.72 -11.87
N ILE A 63 -6.59 -7.12 -10.76
CA ILE A 63 -7.31 -5.85 -10.79
C ILE A 63 -6.32 -4.78 -10.35
N PRO A 64 -5.83 -3.96 -11.27
CA PRO A 64 -5.01 -2.81 -10.90
C PRO A 64 -5.84 -1.90 -9.99
N ALA A 65 -5.40 -1.76 -8.74
CA ALA A 65 -6.05 -0.84 -7.81
C ALA A 65 -5.68 0.63 -8.10
N ILE A 66 -4.73 0.85 -8.99
CA ILE A 66 -4.21 2.20 -9.30
C ILE A 66 -5.28 3.13 -9.85
N ASP A 67 -6.22 2.63 -10.64
CA ASP A 67 -7.30 3.45 -11.20
C ASP A 67 -8.24 3.99 -10.11
N TYR A 68 -8.35 3.29 -8.98
CA TYR A 68 -9.12 3.76 -7.83
C TYR A 68 -8.33 4.79 -7.00
N VAL A 69 -7.00 4.70 -6.99
CA VAL A 69 -6.14 5.74 -6.42
C VAL A 69 -6.21 7.01 -7.26
N ASP A 70 -6.23 6.91 -8.59
CA ASP A 70 -6.42 8.05 -9.50
C ASP A 70 -7.71 8.82 -9.16
N ARG A 71 -8.82 8.12 -9.04
CA ARG A 71 -10.11 8.73 -8.64
C ARG A 71 -10.01 9.41 -7.26
N ALA A 72 -9.35 8.77 -6.31
CA ALA A 72 -9.18 9.34 -4.97
C ALA A 72 -8.36 10.64 -5.00
N ILE A 73 -7.32 10.73 -5.83
CA ILE A 73 -6.55 11.96 -6.06
C ILE A 73 -7.45 13.04 -6.69
N GLU A 74 -8.23 12.72 -7.72
CA GLU A 74 -9.17 13.64 -8.37
C GLU A 74 -10.23 14.16 -7.38
N TRP A 75 -10.80 13.28 -6.54
CA TRP A 75 -11.76 13.68 -5.52
C TRP A 75 -11.12 14.56 -4.45
N ALA A 76 -9.89 14.24 -4.03
CA ALA A 76 -9.15 15.06 -3.08
C ALA A 76 -8.92 16.49 -3.63
N GLU A 77 -8.50 16.63 -4.88
CA GLU A 77 -8.34 17.92 -5.54
C GLU A 77 -9.67 18.69 -5.59
N LYS A 78 -10.75 18.02 -6.00
CA LYS A 78 -12.08 18.61 -6.07
C LYS A 78 -12.56 19.16 -4.72
N TYR A 79 -12.30 18.45 -3.62
CA TYR A 79 -12.74 18.83 -2.28
C TYR A 79 -11.64 19.51 -1.45
N LYS A 80 -10.51 19.88 -2.06
CA LYS A 80 -9.39 20.60 -1.44
C LYS A 80 -8.80 19.85 -0.24
N LEU A 81 -8.71 18.55 -0.34
CA LEU A 81 -8.04 17.68 0.62
C LEU A 81 -6.61 17.41 0.15
N SER A 82 -5.66 17.45 1.07
CA SER A 82 -4.30 16.96 0.81
C SER A 82 -4.23 15.46 0.98
N VAL A 83 -3.42 14.78 0.18
CA VAL A 83 -3.28 13.31 0.20
C VAL A 83 -1.88 12.92 0.64
N LEU A 84 -1.80 12.10 1.67
CA LEU A 84 -0.59 11.32 2.00
C LEU A 84 -0.78 9.90 1.46
N LEU A 85 -0.07 9.55 0.39
CA LEU A 85 0.00 8.14 -0.04
C LEU A 85 0.93 7.37 0.88
N SER A 86 0.55 6.17 1.28
CA SER A 86 1.33 5.36 2.19
C SER A 86 1.55 3.97 1.61
N LEU A 87 2.80 3.54 1.42
CA LEU A 87 3.08 2.16 1.05
C LEU A 87 2.76 1.25 2.25
N ALA A 88 1.60 0.60 2.20
CA ALA A 88 1.05 -0.14 3.33
C ALA A 88 1.61 -1.55 3.47
N THR A 89 2.08 -2.16 2.37
CA THR A 89 2.62 -3.52 2.37
C THR A 89 3.80 -3.65 1.42
N VAL A 90 4.66 -4.63 1.69
CA VAL A 90 5.78 -5.03 0.82
C VAL A 90 5.84 -6.55 0.71
N PRO A 91 6.46 -7.11 -0.35
CA PRO A 91 6.66 -8.56 -0.43
C PRO A 91 7.44 -9.09 0.77
N GLY A 92 6.98 -10.17 1.39
CA GLY A 92 7.61 -10.76 2.58
C GLY A 92 7.14 -10.15 3.90
N GLY A 93 6.36 -9.05 3.86
CA GLY A 93 5.83 -8.39 5.05
C GLY A 93 6.85 -7.51 5.78
N GLN A 94 6.36 -6.42 6.35
CA GLN A 94 7.17 -5.45 7.10
C GLN A 94 6.99 -5.51 8.61
N GLY A 95 6.05 -6.31 9.11
CA GLY A 95 5.68 -6.37 10.52
C GLY A 95 5.58 -7.78 11.09
N ASP A 96 5.55 -7.89 12.42
CA ASP A 96 5.35 -9.15 13.15
C ASP A 96 3.91 -9.66 13.11
N SER A 97 2.98 -8.86 12.59
CA SER A 97 1.57 -9.18 12.56
C SER A 97 1.15 -9.73 11.19
N ASN A 98 0.00 -10.42 11.18
CA ASN A 98 -0.66 -10.99 10.00
C ASN A 98 -1.04 -9.94 8.91
N GLU A 99 -0.44 -8.78 8.92
CA GLU A 99 -0.73 -7.67 8.01
C GLU A 99 -0.16 -7.87 6.61
N SER A 100 0.73 -8.85 6.43
CA SER A 100 1.18 -9.21 5.08
C SER A 100 0.34 -10.35 4.51
N PRO A 101 -0.44 -10.10 3.46
CA PRO A 101 -1.44 -11.06 2.97
C PRO A 101 -0.86 -12.22 2.18
N THR A 102 0.44 -12.35 2.01
CA THR A 102 1.00 -13.22 0.98
C THR A 102 1.62 -14.53 1.45
N THR A 103 1.97 -14.69 2.73
CA THR A 103 2.44 -16.00 3.24
C THR A 103 2.12 -16.19 4.73
N PRO A 104 1.70 -17.40 5.17
CA PRO A 104 1.48 -17.71 6.58
C PRO A 104 2.75 -17.72 7.44
N GLU A 105 3.91 -17.66 6.81
CA GLU A 105 5.24 -17.80 7.41
C GLU A 105 6.07 -16.52 7.33
N SER A 106 5.44 -15.36 7.07
CA SER A 106 6.20 -14.13 6.93
C SER A 106 6.74 -13.66 8.28
N THR A 107 7.92 -14.14 8.61
CA THR A 107 8.84 -13.32 9.40
C THR A 107 9.03 -12.01 8.65
N ALA A 108 9.04 -10.89 9.36
CA ALA A 108 9.29 -9.55 8.81
C ALA A 108 10.67 -9.50 8.11
N ASP A 109 10.73 -10.00 6.89
CA ASP A 109 12.00 -10.29 6.21
C ASP A 109 12.24 -9.40 4.97
N TRP A 110 11.34 -8.44 4.73
CA TRP A 110 11.46 -7.52 3.60
C TRP A 110 12.81 -6.78 3.58
N HIS A 111 13.33 -6.43 4.74
CA HIS A 111 14.58 -5.67 4.89
C HIS A 111 15.82 -6.47 4.49
N SER A 112 15.82 -7.80 4.63
CA SER A 112 16.89 -8.68 4.18
C SER A 112 16.73 -9.14 2.74
N SER A 113 15.50 -9.10 2.22
CA SER A 113 15.18 -9.49 0.84
C SER A 113 15.57 -8.41 -0.17
N LYS A 114 16.53 -8.71 -1.06
CA LYS A 114 16.87 -7.81 -2.17
C LYS A 114 15.66 -7.58 -3.09
N ASN A 115 14.88 -8.61 -3.34
CA ASN A 115 13.69 -8.52 -4.18
C ASN A 115 12.60 -7.67 -3.49
N GLY A 116 12.34 -7.89 -2.20
CA GLY A 116 11.36 -7.11 -1.44
C GLY A 116 11.66 -5.62 -1.48
N ARG A 117 12.93 -5.24 -1.23
CA ARG A 117 13.37 -3.84 -1.31
C ARG A 117 13.26 -3.26 -2.71
N HIS A 118 13.65 -4.03 -3.74
CA HIS A 118 13.55 -3.57 -5.13
C HIS A 118 12.10 -3.31 -5.54
N VAL A 119 11.18 -4.21 -5.19
CA VAL A 119 9.75 -4.05 -5.47
C VAL A 119 9.18 -2.82 -4.74
N ALA A 120 9.53 -2.64 -3.46
CA ALA A 120 9.11 -1.47 -2.70
C ALA A 120 9.57 -0.16 -3.37
N LEU A 121 10.86 -0.05 -3.71
CA LEU A 121 11.42 1.11 -4.40
C LEU A 121 10.74 1.37 -5.74
N THR A 122 10.60 0.34 -6.56
CA THR A 122 9.94 0.48 -7.88
C THR A 122 8.49 0.95 -7.73
N THR A 123 7.79 0.49 -6.70
CA THR A 123 6.43 0.94 -6.42
C THR A 123 6.42 2.42 -6.03
N LEU A 124 7.31 2.84 -5.14
CA LEU A 124 7.44 4.24 -4.72
C LEU A 124 7.83 5.17 -5.89
N GLU A 125 8.78 4.74 -6.73
CA GLU A 125 9.17 5.47 -7.94
C GLU A 125 7.99 5.65 -8.90
N LYS A 126 7.19 4.61 -9.13
CA LYS A 126 5.99 4.69 -9.96
C LYS A 126 4.92 5.60 -9.36
N LEU A 127 4.70 5.55 -8.04
CA LEU A 127 3.77 6.46 -7.36
C LEU A 127 4.25 7.91 -7.48
N ALA A 128 5.54 8.17 -7.25
CA ALA A 128 6.12 9.49 -7.37
C ALA A 128 6.05 10.03 -8.81
N ALA A 129 6.35 9.20 -9.80
CA ALA A 129 6.24 9.57 -11.22
C ALA A 129 4.79 9.89 -11.63
N ARG A 130 3.81 9.14 -11.10
CA ARG A 130 2.40 9.34 -11.45
C ARG A 130 1.76 10.54 -10.77
N TYR A 131 2.04 10.74 -9.49
CA TYR A 131 1.34 11.73 -8.66
C TYR A 131 2.19 12.90 -8.20
N GLY A 132 3.50 12.91 -8.49
CA GLY A 132 4.41 13.96 -8.01
C GLY A 132 4.05 15.38 -8.45
N SER A 133 3.24 15.54 -9.50
CA SER A 133 2.73 16.84 -9.97
C SER A 133 1.28 17.11 -9.53
N ALA A 134 0.61 16.19 -8.83
CA ALA A 134 -0.75 16.40 -8.37
C ALA A 134 -0.79 17.45 -7.26
N ALA A 135 -1.66 18.45 -7.40
CA ALA A 135 -1.75 19.55 -6.45
C ALA A 135 -2.22 19.11 -5.05
N SER A 136 -2.96 18.01 -4.98
CA SER A 136 -3.42 17.42 -3.72
C SER A 136 -2.35 16.58 -3.02
N LEU A 137 -1.26 16.17 -3.70
CA LEU A 137 -0.27 15.29 -3.06
C LEU A 137 0.53 16.05 -1.99
N LEU A 138 0.36 15.65 -0.73
CA LEU A 138 1.14 16.13 0.40
C LEU A 138 2.52 15.44 0.47
N GLY A 139 2.55 14.14 0.19
CA GLY A 139 3.75 13.33 0.22
C GLY A 139 3.48 11.85 0.02
N ILE A 140 4.55 11.06 0.03
CA ILE A 140 4.49 9.60 -0.05
C ILE A 140 5.26 9.04 1.15
N GLU A 141 4.54 8.33 2.03
CA GLU A 141 5.13 7.59 3.13
C GLU A 141 5.81 6.34 2.59
N LEU A 142 7.08 6.18 2.91
CA LEU A 142 7.93 5.16 2.29
C LEU A 142 7.53 3.73 2.65
N LEU A 143 7.08 3.51 3.89
CA LEU A 143 6.55 2.24 4.35
C LEU A 143 5.80 2.43 5.66
N ASP A 144 4.62 1.81 5.77
CA ASP A 144 3.84 1.81 6.99
C ASP A 144 4.44 0.85 8.03
N SER A 145 4.66 1.35 9.23
CA SER A 145 5.03 0.57 10.43
C SER A 145 6.10 -0.50 10.19
N PRO A 146 7.27 -0.18 9.60
CA PRO A 146 8.31 -1.18 9.40
C PRO A 146 8.86 -1.68 10.74
N VAL A 147 8.87 -3.00 10.93
CA VAL A 147 9.52 -3.59 12.10
C VAL A 147 11.03 -3.51 11.92
N VAL A 148 11.65 -2.90 12.91
CA VAL A 148 13.11 -2.90 13.07
C VAL A 148 13.50 -4.14 13.85
N SER A 149 14.09 -5.15 13.22
CA SER A 149 14.68 -6.27 13.94
C SER A 149 15.95 -5.80 14.65
N VAL A 150 15.83 -5.50 15.92
CA VAL A 150 17.01 -5.28 16.76
C VAL A 150 17.69 -6.64 16.93
N ARG A 151 18.69 -6.94 16.10
CA ARG A 151 19.60 -8.04 16.40
C ARG A 151 20.22 -7.75 17.75
N LYS A 152 20.15 -8.72 18.67
CA LYS A 152 20.55 -8.65 20.08
C LYS A 152 22.03 -8.32 20.33
N ASN A 153 22.81 -7.93 19.35
CA ASN A 153 24.22 -7.59 19.50
C ASN A 153 24.52 -6.28 18.76
N ILE A 154 24.69 -5.24 19.58
CA ILE A 154 25.49 -4.02 19.35
C ILE A 154 24.86 -2.96 18.44
N PHE A 155 24.43 -1.89 19.10
CA PHE A 155 24.51 -0.48 18.72
C PHE A 155 24.64 -0.12 17.23
N THR A 156 23.60 -0.37 16.43
CA THR A 156 23.37 0.47 15.26
C THR A 156 21.87 0.67 15.09
N MET A 157 21.39 1.83 15.50
CA MET A 157 20.00 2.28 15.24
C MET A 157 19.70 2.43 13.75
N THR A 158 20.60 1.99 12.88
CA THR A 158 20.48 2.07 11.41
C THR A 158 20.08 0.75 10.75
N ASP A 159 20.01 -0.35 11.51
CA ASP A 159 19.83 -1.69 10.92
C ASP A 159 18.38 -1.99 10.48
N GLY A 160 17.43 -1.13 10.80
CA GLY A 160 16.03 -1.30 10.40
C GLY A 160 15.59 -0.49 9.19
N ILE A 161 16.27 0.61 8.90
CA ILE A 161 15.97 1.45 7.72
C ILE A 161 17.08 1.21 6.69
N PRO A 162 16.76 0.61 5.53
CA PRO A 162 17.76 0.42 4.50
C PRO A 162 18.42 1.74 4.11
N ALA A 163 19.74 1.75 3.99
CA ALA A 163 20.55 2.96 3.74
C ALA A 163 20.12 3.75 2.49
N HIS A 164 19.44 3.12 1.55
CA HIS A 164 18.92 3.78 0.35
C HIS A 164 17.68 4.66 0.62
N TYR A 165 17.01 4.52 1.77
CA TYR A 165 15.96 5.47 2.21
C TYR A 165 16.54 6.71 2.92
N LEU A 166 17.84 6.71 3.23
CA LEU A 166 18.52 7.79 3.94
C LEU A 166 19.35 8.72 3.02
N ARG A 167 19.22 8.56 1.69
CA ARG A 167 19.93 9.37 0.70
C ARG A 167 19.02 10.40 0.06
#